data_52d8c67696a54b94fc2db239a88a5afa
#
_entry.id   52d8c67696a54b94fc2db239a88a5afa
#
_cell.length_a   1.000
_cell.length_b   1.000
_cell.length_c   1.000
_cell.angle_alpha   90.00
_cell.angle_beta   90.00
_cell.angle_gamma   90.00
#
_symmetry.space_group_name_H-M   'P 1'
#
loop_
_entity.id
_entity.type
_entity.pdbx_description
1 polymer ?
#
loop_
_entity_poly.entity_id
_entity_poly.type
_entity_poly.pdbx_seq_one_letter_code
_entity_poly.pdbx_strand_id
1 'polypeptide(L)'
;MEDKGVRIALVVVNLFAAVSAIVGAVGLLVGFMDIPLSELTGTPFADFTVPALLLGIVVGGSALVAAIIALFGPRRFEALASAAAGCIMVGWMAVEIAMVGLDIWVQAAYFVVGLVMIGLAGLLQWAKSHQPGVSGQPHAHRLA
;
A
#
# COMPACT_ATOMS: atom_id res chain seq x y z
N MET A 1 -3.25 -4.11 23.01
CA MET A 1 -2.37 -2.94 22.86
C MET A 1 -1.47 -3.03 21.65
N GLU A 2 -1.01 -4.19 21.27
CA GLU A 2 -0.16 -4.38 20.06
C GLU A 2 -0.85 -4.00 18.76
N ASP A 3 -2.14 -4.28 18.62
CA ASP A 3 -2.93 -3.95 17.42
C ASP A 3 -2.96 -2.45 17.09
N LYS A 4 -2.95 -1.60 18.10
CA LYS A 4 -3.03 -0.15 17.93
C LYS A 4 -1.75 0.42 17.28
N GLY A 5 -0.59 -0.08 17.68
CA GLY A 5 0.69 0.32 17.12
C GLY A 5 0.83 -0.11 15.65
N VAL A 6 0.47 -1.35 15.35
CA VAL A 6 0.50 -1.90 13.98
C VAL A 6 -0.48 -1.14 13.08
N ARG A 7 -1.66 -0.80 13.59
CA ARG A 7 -2.67 -0.03 12.86
C ARG A 7 -2.17 1.39 12.53
N ILE A 8 -1.57 2.07 13.49
CA ILE A 8 -0.97 3.39 13.26
C ILE A 8 0.13 3.30 12.21
N ALA A 9 1.01 2.31 12.30
CA ALA A 9 2.06 2.07 11.32
C ALA A 9 1.48 1.83 9.92
N LEU A 10 0.40 1.04 9.80
CA LEU A 10 -0.32 0.82 8.53
C LEU A 10 -0.88 2.12 7.96
N VAL A 11 -1.54 2.94 8.75
CA VAL A 11 -2.07 4.23 8.32
C VAL A 11 -0.93 5.12 7.79
N VAL A 12 0.14 5.25 8.55
CA VAL A 12 1.29 6.09 8.18
C VAL A 12 1.93 5.61 6.88
N VAL A 13 2.18 4.31 6.74
CA VAL A 13 2.82 3.75 5.54
C VAL A 13 1.91 3.87 4.31
N ASN A 14 0.61 3.60 4.45
CA ASN A 14 -0.35 3.77 3.35
C ASN A 14 -0.49 5.24 2.92
N LEU A 15 -0.53 6.19 3.87
CA LEU A 15 -0.56 7.62 3.56
C LEU A 15 0.73 8.07 2.88
N PHE A 16 1.88 7.63 3.36
CA PHE A 16 3.16 7.92 2.72
C PHE A 16 3.19 7.39 1.27
N ALA A 17 2.78 6.14 1.06
CA ALA A 17 2.70 5.53 -0.25
C ALA A 17 1.74 6.28 -1.19
N ALA A 18 0.55 6.66 -0.69
CA ALA A 18 -0.44 7.41 -1.47
C ALA A 18 0.08 8.78 -1.89
N VAL A 19 0.56 9.58 -0.93
CA VAL A 19 1.05 10.94 -1.19
C VAL A 19 2.24 10.91 -2.15
N SER A 20 3.22 10.06 -1.91
CA SER A 20 4.42 9.98 -2.74
C SER A 20 4.12 9.48 -4.15
N ALA A 21 3.22 8.49 -4.33
CA ALA A 21 2.82 8.02 -5.65
C ALA A 21 2.05 9.10 -6.43
N ILE A 22 1.15 9.84 -5.77
CA ILE A 22 0.40 10.92 -6.40
C ILE A 22 1.33 12.08 -6.78
N VAL A 23 2.24 12.48 -5.89
CA VAL A 23 3.24 13.54 -6.16
C VAL A 23 4.16 13.11 -7.31
N GLY A 24 4.62 11.86 -7.32
CA GLY A 24 5.41 11.29 -8.41
C GLY A 24 4.66 11.32 -9.74
N ALA A 25 3.39 10.92 -9.75
CA ALA A 25 2.54 10.96 -10.94
C ALA A 25 2.37 12.38 -11.48
N VAL A 26 2.08 13.35 -10.61
CA VAL A 26 1.99 14.78 -10.99
C VAL A 26 3.32 15.27 -11.52
N GLY A 27 4.44 14.94 -10.86
CA GLY A 27 5.78 15.31 -11.31
C GLY A 27 6.12 14.81 -12.70
N LEU A 28 5.70 13.58 -13.03
CA LEU A 28 5.84 13.03 -14.38
C LEU A 28 4.96 13.76 -15.42
N LEU A 29 3.70 14.08 -15.06
CA LEU A 29 2.76 14.74 -15.96
C LEU A 29 3.16 16.18 -16.29
N VAL A 30 3.70 16.92 -15.30
CA VAL A 30 4.11 18.32 -15.50
C VAL A 30 5.55 18.47 -16.00
N GLY A 31 6.27 17.34 -16.19
CA GLY A 31 7.67 17.35 -16.62
C GLY A 31 8.65 17.89 -15.57
N PHE A 32 8.24 17.95 -14.30
CA PHE A 32 9.12 18.39 -13.20
C PHE A 32 10.27 17.40 -12.95
N MET A 33 10.01 16.12 -13.18
CA MET A 33 11.07 15.11 -13.27
C MET A 33 11.63 15.15 -14.68
N ASP A 34 12.81 15.69 -14.86
CA ASP A 34 13.49 15.81 -16.17
C ASP A 34 14.00 14.43 -16.61
N ILE A 35 13.05 13.49 -16.82
CA ILE A 35 13.33 12.13 -17.27
C ILE A 35 13.27 12.10 -18.80
N PRO A 36 14.35 11.72 -19.47
CA PRO A 36 14.36 11.69 -20.93
C PRO A 36 13.42 10.60 -21.46
N LEU A 37 12.73 10.88 -22.59
CA LEU A 37 11.85 9.93 -23.25
C LEU A 37 12.58 8.66 -23.71
N SER A 38 13.91 8.69 -23.82
CA SER A 38 14.74 7.53 -24.11
C SER A 38 14.57 6.39 -23.08
N GLU A 39 14.20 6.71 -21.85
CA GLU A 39 13.89 5.71 -20.81
C GLU A 39 12.68 4.84 -21.15
N LEU A 40 11.79 5.34 -22.03
CA LEU A 40 10.64 4.57 -22.53
C LEU A 40 10.98 3.70 -23.74
N THR A 41 12.22 3.70 -24.22
CA THR A 41 12.63 2.91 -25.39
C THR A 41 12.47 1.42 -25.07
N GLY A 42 11.72 0.72 -25.93
CA GLY A 42 11.41 -0.70 -25.74
C GLY A 42 10.15 -0.96 -24.90
N THR A 43 9.49 0.08 -24.40
CA THR A 43 8.20 -0.02 -23.74
C THR A 43 7.06 0.30 -24.73
N PRO A 44 5.81 -0.10 -24.44
CA PRO A 44 4.66 0.23 -25.29
C PRO A 44 4.18 1.68 -25.14
N PHE A 45 4.87 2.51 -24.34
CA PHE A 45 4.46 3.87 -24.04
C PHE A 45 5.21 4.89 -24.91
N ALA A 46 4.46 5.83 -25.48
CA ALA A 46 5.01 6.93 -26.28
C ALA A 46 5.49 8.10 -25.40
N ASP A 47 4.92 8.26 -24.23
CA ASP A 47 5.21 9.29 -23.25
C ASP A 47 4.91 8.80 -21.81
N PHE A 48 5.15 9.66 -20.82
CA PHE A 48 4.93 9.32 -19.41
C PHE A 48 3.48 9.49 -18.94
N THR A 49 2.53 9.84 -19.80
CA THR A 49 1.13 10.07 -19.41
C THR A 49 0.48 8.82 -18.82
N VAL A 50 0.56 7.70 -19.54
CA VAL A 50 -0.02 6.43 -19.08
C VAL A 50 0.68 5.90 -17.83
N PRO A 51 2.02 5.82 -17.77
CA PRO A 51 2.73 5.45 -16.54
C PRO A 51 2.37 6.34 -15.35
N ALA A 52 2.27 7.65 -15.53
CA ALA A 52 1.90 8.59 -14.49
C ALA A 52 0.47 8.36 -13.98
N LEU A 53 -0.49 8.15 -14.88
CA LEU A 53 -1.88 7.84 -14.49
C LEU A 53 -1.99 6.51 -13.73
N LEU A 54 -1.26 5.49 -14.15
CA LEU A 54 -1.21 4.21 -13.45
C LEU A 54 -0.59 4.38 -12.05
N LEU A 55 0.52 5.10 -11.95
CA LEU A 55 1.16 5.38 -10.67
C LEU A 55 0.23 6.17 -9.74
N GLY A 56 -0.37 7.25 -10.21
CA GLY A 56 -1.23 8.12 -9.39
C GLY A 56 -2.56 7.48 -9.01
N ILE A 57 -3.27 6.89 -9.97
CA ILE A 57 -4.62 6.36 -9.78
C ILE A 57 -4.58 4.95 -9.18
N VAL A 58 -3.83 4.04 -9.77
CA VAL A 58 -3.82 2.64 -9.33
C VAL A 58 -2.99 2.48 -8.07
N VAL A 59 -1.73 2.89 -8.08
CA VAL A 59 -0.84 2.74 -6.92
C VAL A 59 -1.21 3.72 -5.82
N GLY A 60 -1.25 5.02 -6.12
CA GLY A 60 -1.59 6.06 -5.17
C GLY A 60 -3.03 5.95 -4.67
N GLY A 61 -3.98 5.69 -5.56
CA GLY A 61 -5.39 5.54 -5.24
C GLY A 61 -5.66 4.33 -4.34
N SER A 62 -5.06 3.18 -4.61
CA SER A 62 -5.22 1.98 -3.76
C SER A 62 -4.66 2.19 -2.35
N ALA A 63 -3.49 2.81 -2.24
CA ALA A 63 -2.88 3.15 -0.96
C ALA A 63 -3.73 4.18 -0.18
N LEU A 64 -4.30 5.17 -0.85
CA LEU A 64 -5.20 6.15 -0.25
C LEU A 64 -6.48 5.48 0.28
N VAL A 65 -7.10 4.62 -0.50
CA VAL A 65 -8.28 3.85 -0.08
C VAL A 65 -7.94 2.96 1.12
N ALA A 66 -6.79 2.29 1.11
CA ALA A 66 -6.33 1.50 2.24
C ALA A 66 -6.14 2.34 3.51
N ALA A 67 -5.57 3.55 3.39
CA ALA A 67 -5.42 4.48 4.50
C ALA A 67 -6.79 4.94 5.06
N ILE A 68 -7.74 5.26 4.19
CA ILE A 68 -9.10 5.67 4.58
C ILE A 68 -9.81 4.52 5.30
N ILE A 69 -9.71 3.30 4.78
CA ILE A 69 -10.30 2.12 5.44
C ILE A 69 -9.67 1.89 6.81
N ALA A 70 -8.34 2.04 6.93
CA ALA A 70 -7.66 1.89 8.22
C ALA A 70 -8.03 2.98 9.23
N LEU A 71 -8.35 4.20 8.78
CA LEU A 71 -8.76 5.30 9.64
C LEU A 71 -10.24 5.23 10.06
N PHE A 72 -11.13 5.00 9.10
CA PHE A 72 -12.56 5.21 9.25
C PHE A 72 -13.41 3.98 8.91
N GLY A 73 -12.81 2.98 8.27
CA GLY A 73 -13.51 1.83 7.76
C GLY A 73 -13.72 0.70 8.78
N PRO A 74 -14.46 -0.33 8.36
CA PRO A 74 -14.64 -1.52 9.18
C PRO A 74 -13.32 -2.25 9.38
N ARG A 75 -12.99 -2.57 10.62
CA ARG A 75 -11.73 -3.24 11.02
C ARG A 75 -11.43 -4.53 10.27
N ARG A 76 -12.46 -5.21 9.80
CA ARG A 76 -12.31 -6.46 9.02
C ARG A 76 -11.61 -6.27 7.69
N PHE A 77 -11.67 -5.07 7.10
CA PHE A 77 -11.10 -4.78 5.78
C PHE A 77 -9.73 -4.09 5.82
N GLU A 78 -9.27 -3.61 6.98
CA GLU A 78 -8.00 -2.89 7.13
C GLU A 78 -6.81 -3.67 6.58
N ALA A 79 -6.64 -4.91 7.06
CA ALA A 79 -5.53 -5.77 6.64
C ALA A 79 -5.62 -6.14 5.16
N LEU A 80 -6.83 -6.48 4.67
CA LEU A 80 -7.05 -6.85 3.28
C LEU A 80 -6.75 -5.68 2.34
N ALA A 81 -7.26 -4.49 2.65
CA ALA A 81 -7.05 -3.30 1.83
C ALA A 81 -5.56 -2.91 1.77
N SER A 82 -4.86 -2.95 2.90
CA SER A 82 -3.43 -2.63 2.97
C SER A 82 -2.57 -3.69 2.28
N ALA A 83 -2.91 -4.96 2.40
CA ALA A 83 -2.23 -6.04 1.68
C ALA A 83 -2.42 -5.90 0.16
N ALA A 84 -3.64 -5.61 -0.29
CA ALA A 84 -3.94 -5.38 -1.70
C ALA A 84 -3.16 -4.18 -2.26
N ALA A 85 -3.14 -3.06 -1.54
CA ALA A 85 -2.37 -1.88 -1.93
C ALA A 85 -0.86 -2.17 -1.97
N GLY A 86 -0.34 -2.92 -1.01
CA GLY A 86 1.05 -3.36 -0.98
C GLY A 86 1.39 -4.28 -2.16
N CYS A 87 0.52 -5.22 -2.52
CA CYS A 87 0.69 -6.08 -3.70
C CYS A 87 0.68 -5.27 -5.01
N ILE A 88 -0.20 -4.27 -5.12
CA ILE A 88 -0.25 -3.36 -6.26
C ILE A 88 1.06 -2.57 -6.36
N MET A 89 1.58 -2.05 -5.26
CA MET A 89 2.85 -1.33 -5.19
C MET A 89 4.02 -2.21 -5.64
N VAL A 90 4.13 -3.42 -5.09
CA VAL A 90 5.19 -4.38 -5.46
C VAL A 90 5.07 -4.78 -6.93
N GLY A 91 3.86 -5.07 -7.41
CA GLY A 91 3.60 -5.40 -8.80
C GLY A 91 3.99 -4.26 -9.74
N TRP A 92 3.65 -3.02 -9.41
CA TRP A 92 4.03 -1.85 -10.17
C TRP A 92 5.55 -1.69 -10.25
N MET A 93 6.24 -1.78 -9.10
CA MET A 93 7.70 -1.70 -9.05
C MET A 93 8.37 -2.81 -9.87
N ALA A 94 7.84 -4.03 -9.83
CA ALA A 94 8.36 -5.13 -10.64
C ALA A 94 8.21 -4.86 -12.15
N VAL A 95 7.07 -4.33 -12.57
CA VAL A 95 6.83 -3.94 -13.97
C VAL A 95 7.76 -2.81 -14.39
N GLU A 96 7.88 -1.78 -13.55
CA GLU A 96 8.74 -0.62 -13.82
C GLU A 96 10.21 -1.05 -13.95
N ILE A 97 10.71 -1.87 -13.03
CA ILE A 97 12.07 -2.42 -13.08
C ILE A 97 12.28 -3.28 -14.34
N ALA A 98 11.29 -4.08 -14.73
CA ALA A 98 11.38 -4.90 -15.94
C ALA A 98 11.41 -4.07 -17.23
N MET A 99 10.79 -2.88 -17.24
CA MET A 99 10.70 -2.01 -18.40
C MET A 99 11.86 -1.03 -18.52
N VAL A 100 12.29 -0.44 -17.42
CA VAL A 100 13.26 0.67 -17.39
C VAL A 100 14.60 0.23 -16.77
N GLY A 101 14.63 -0.94 -16.15
CA GLY A 101 15.80 -1.44 -15.44
C GLY A 101 15.88 -0.98 -13.98
N LEU A 102 16.80 -1.61 -13.24
CA LEU A 102 17.04 -1.29 -11.83
C LEU A 102 18.15 -0.24 -11.74
N ASP A 103 17.83 1.00 -12.00
CA ASP A 103 18.85 2.06 -12.08
C ASP A 103 18.72 3.09 -10.94
N ILE A 104 17.65 3.05 -10.17
CA ILE A 104 17.37 4.07 -9.18
C ILE A 104 17.07 3.42 -7.82
N TRP A 105 17.84 3.80 -6.79
CA TRP A 105 17.60 3.40 -5.40
C TRP A 105 16.15 3.66 -4.91
N VAL A 106 15.45 4.61 -5.54
CA VAL A 106 14.04 4.93 -5.27
C VAL A 106 13.13 3.74 -5.57
N GLN A 107 13.35 3.02 -6.68
CA GLN A 107 12.56 1.82 -7.01
C GLN A 107 12.72 0.73 -5.94
N ALA A 108 13.95 0.50 -5.47
CA ALA A 108 14.22 -0.44 -4.39
C ALA A 108 13.53 -0.01 -3.09
N ALA A 109 13.54 1.29 -2.76
CA ALA A 109 12.87 1.82 -1.58
C ALA A 109 11.35 1.62 -1.64
N TYR A 110 10.69 1.90 -2.76
CA TYR A 110 9.24 1.67 -2.91
C TYR A 110 8.87 0.19 -2.96
N PHE A 111 9.72 -0.65 -3.50
CA PHE A 111 9.54 -2.10 -3.41
C PHE A 111 9.50 -2.56 -1.94
N VAL A 112 10.44 -2.06 -1.13
CA VAL A 112 10.45 -2.32 0.32
C VAL A 112 9.22 -1.76 1.01
N VAL A 113 8.77 -0.56 0.67
CA VAL A 113 7.52 0.02 1.20
C VAL A 113 6.33 -0.90 0.94
N GLY A 114 6.18 -1.41 -0.27
CA GLY A 114 5.13 -2.37 -0.61
C GLY A 114 5.22 -3.65 0.22
N LEU A 115 6.41 -4.20 0.42
CA LEU A 115 6.63 -5.37 1.28
C LEU A 115 6.31 -5.08 2.76
N VAL A 116 6.64 -3.89 3.25
CA VAL A 116 6.29 -3.46 4.62
C VAL A 116 4.78 -3.36 4.79
N MET A 117 4.05 -2.83 3.79
CA MET A 117 2.58 -2.79 3.81
C MET A 117 1.97 -4.19 3.92
N ILE A 118 2.46 -5.14 3.14
CA ILE A 118 2.02 -6.55 3.18
C ILE A 118 2.37 -7.18 4.54
N GLY A 119 3.59 -6.98 5.03
CA GLY A 119 4.05 -7.51 6.31
C GLY A 119 3.23 -6.99 7.51
N LEU A 120 3.00 -5.68 7.56
CA LEU A 120 2.16 -5.06 8.60
C LEU A 120 0.70 -5.53 8.53
N ALA A 121 0.15 -5.69 7.33
CA ALA A 121 -1.19 -6.24 7.13
C ALA A 121 -1.27 -7.69 7.64
N GLY A 122 -0.26 -8.49 7.36
CA GLY A 122 -0.12 -9.86 7.88
C GLY A 122 -0.03 -9.91 9.41
N LEU A 123 0.79 -9.03 10.00
CA LEU A 123 0.89 -8.92 11.47
C LEU A 123 -0.44 -8.52 12.11
N LEU A 124 -1.16 -7.56 11.52
CA LEU A 124 -2.46 -7.14 12.01
C LEU A 124 -3.47 -8.29 11.94
N GLN A 125 -3.49 -9.04 10.85
CA GLN A 125 -4.37 -10.19 10.69
C GLN A 125 -4.02 -11.30 11.69
N TRP A 126 -2.74 -11.59 11.86
CA TRP A 126 -2.28 -12.57 12.84
C TRP A 126 -2.66 -12.20 14.27
N ALA A 127 -2.47 -10.93 14.66
CA ALA A 127 -2.84 -10.43 15.97
C ALA A 127 -4.35 -10.58 16.23
N LYS A 128 -5.19 -10.27 15.22
CA LYS A 128 -6.66 -10.45 15.31
C LYS A 128 -7.06 -11.91 15.48
N SER A 129 -6.38 -12.84 14.83
CA SER A 129 -6.70 -14.28 14.90
C SER A 129 -6.25 -14.93 16.19
N HIS A 130 -5.32 -14.34 16.92
CA HIS A 130 -4.77 -14.85 18.18
C HIS A 130 -5.28 -14.11 19.42
N GLN A 131 -6.26 -13.22 19.30
CA GLN A 131 -6.97 -12.69 20.46
C GLN A 131 -7.81 -13.82 21.05
N PRO A 132 -7.58 -14.23 22.32
CA PRO A 132 -8.43 -15.20 22.97
C PRO A 132 -9.84 -14.62 23.02
N GLY A 133 -10.76 -15.28 22.33
CA GLY A 133 -12.17 -14.92 22.36
C GLY A 133 -12.61 -14.90 23.83
N VAL A 134 -13.24 -13.81 24.24
CA VAL A 134 -14.04 -13.77 25.46
C VAL A 134 -15.32 -14.60 25.20
N SER A 135 -15.13 -15.88 24.94
CA SER A 135 -16.19 -16.86 24.81
C SER A 135 -16.11 -17.75 26.05
N GLY A 136 -16.76 -17.33 27.11
CA GLY A 136 -16.84 -18.14 28.31
C GLY A 136 -17.27 -17.38 29.54
N GLN A 137 -18.31 -16.54 29.47
CA GLN A 137 -19.11 -16.33 30.66
C GLN A 137 -20.10 -17.50 30.71
N PRO A 138 -19.94 -18.43 31.69
CA PRO A 138 -21.00 -19.35 31.96
C PRO A 138 -22.16 -18.49 32.48
N HIS A 139 -23.29 -18.57 31.79
CA HIS A 139 -24.54 -18.12 32.35
C HIS A 139 -24.70 -18.81 33.73
N ALA A 140 -24.38 -18.08 34.78
CA ALA A 140 -24.80 -18.48 36.11
C ALA A 140 -26.33 -18.50 36.07
N HIS A 141 -26.88 -19.68 35.92
CA HIS A 141 -28.27 -19.94 36.22
C HIS A 141 -28.47 -19.56 37.71
N ARG A 142 -29.03 -18.39 37.95
CA ARG A 142 -29.68 -18.10 39.18
C ARG A 142 -30.95 -18.92 39.22
N LEU A 143 -30.83 -20.11 39.79
CA LEU A 143 -31.97 -20.77 40.39
C LEU A 143 -32.16 -20.12 41.76
N ALA A 144 -33.17 -19.32 41.86
CA ALA A 144 -33.77 -18.98 43.12
C ALA A 144 -35.11 -19.66 43.21
#